data_41a916730aff08cc62103566e5b69f1b
#
_entry.id   41a916730aff08cc62103566e5b69f1b
#
_cell.length_a   1.000
_cell.length_b   1.000
_cell.length_c   1.000
_cell.angle_alpha   90.00
_cell.angle_beta   90.00
_cell.angle_gamma   90.00
#
_symmetry.space_group_name_H-M   'P 1'
#
loop_
_entity.id
_entity.type
_entity.pdbx_description
1 polymer ?
#
loop_
_entity_poly.entity_id
_entity_poly.type
_entity_poly.pdbx_seq_one_letter_code
_entity_poly.pdbx_strand_id
1 'polypeptide(L)'
;MNKKLNIVLYEPEIPQNTGNIARLCACCDASLYLVGKLGFSLSDKYTKRAGLDYWDSVDIQRVESLDELIEANKDSTFYYLTTKTNRLYTDVEFNENDFIVFGPESRGLPEKYTGDKNAVTIPMKEGQRSLNLSNSVAIVAYEVIRQNGL
;
A
#
# COMPACT_ATOMS: atom_id res chain seq x y z
N MET A 1 7.19 16.67 8.01
CA MET A 1 6.24 17.20 7.03
C MET A 1 5.28 16.08 6.62
N ASN A 2 3.97 16.37 6.62
CA ASN A 2 2.97 15.36 6.24
C ASN A 2 3.05 15.06 4.74
N LYS A 3 2.99 13.79 4.40
CA LYS A 3 2.89 13.34 3.02
C LYS A 3 1.43 13.33 2.58
N LYS A 4 1.21 13.49 1.30
CA LYS A 4 -0.14 13.35 0.74
C LYS A 4 -0.71 11.96 0.97
N LEU A 5 0.17 10.95 1.03
CA LEU A 5 -0.23 9.57 1.09
C LEU A 5 0.88 8.71 1.69
N ASN A 6 0.50 7.73 2.50
CA ASN A 6 1.41 6.71 3.01
C ASN A 6 0.95 5.35 2.50
N ILE A 7 1.79 4.70 1.72
CA ILE A 7 1.52 3.35 1.20
C ILE A 7 2.18 2.34 2.13
N VAL A 8 1.43 1.33 2.54
CA VAL A 8 1.92 0.27 3.43
C VAL A 8 1.77 -1.07 2.72
N LEU A 9 2.87 -1.80 2.61
CA LEU A 9 2.88 -3.15 2.09
C LEU A 9 3.13 -4.12 3.24
N TYR A 10 2.12 -4.93 3.55
CA TYR A 10 2.21 -5.93 4.62
C TYR A 10 2.78 -7.22 4.05
N GLU A 11 3.98 -7.56 4.47
CA GLU A 11 4.70 -8.78 4.09
C GLU A 11 4.68 -9.06 2.57
N PRO A 12 5.11 -8.08 1.75
CA PRO A 12 5.11 -8.28 0.30
C PRO A 12 6.04 -9.42 -0.10
N GLU A 13 5.67 -10.14 -1.17
CA GLU A 13 6.34 -11.38 -1.55
C GLU A 13 7.15 -11.25 -2.84
N ILE A 14 6.70 -10.41 -3.77
CA ILE A 14 7.27 -10.33 -5.12
C ILE A 14 8.09 -9.04 -5.26
N PRO A 15 9.43 -9.17 -5.46
CA PRO A 15 10.31 -8.00 -5.49
C PRO A 15 9.98 -7.01 -6.62
N GLN A 16 9.53 -7.49 -7.78
CA GLN A 16 9.18 -6.61 -8.89
C GLN A 16 8.00 -5.69 -8.54
N ASN A 17 7.02 -6.20 -7.80
CA ASN A 17 5.90 -5.38 -7.36
C ASN A 17 6.36 -4.27 -6.41
N THR A 18 7.19 -4.61 -5.45
CA THR A 18 7.72 -3.61 -4.50
C THR A 18 8.55 -2.55 -5.22
N GLY A 19 9.37 -2.96 -6.19
CA GLY A 19 10.15 -2.01 -6.99
C GLY A 19 9.25 -1.06 -7.80
N ASN A 20 8.22 -1.59 -8.45
CA ASN A 20 7.27 -0.77 -9.20
C ASN A 20 6.51 0.20 -8.28
N ILE A 21 6.17 -0.25 -7.08
CA ILE A 21 5.49 0.60 -6.10
C ILE A 21 6.42 1.70 -5.58
N ALA A 22 7.70 1.41 -5.38
CA ALA A 22 8.67 2.44 -5.01
C ALA A 22 8.74 3.54 -6.08
N ARG A 23 8.78 3.14 -7.36
CA ARG A 23 8.75 4.09 -8.47
C ARG A 23 7.47 4.95 -8.45
N LEU A 24 6.33 4.31 -8.21
CA LEU A 24 5.06 5.02 -8.11
C LEU A 24 5.09 6.04 -6.97
N CYS A 25 5.61 5.66 -5.81
CA CYS A 25 5.71 6.56 -4.66
C CYS A 25 6.58 7.78 -4.96
N ALA A 26 7.64 7.61 -5.74
CA ALA A 26 8.45 8.74 -6.20
C ALA A 26 7.63 9.70 -7.07
N CYS A 27 6.76 9.15 -7.93
CA CYS A 27 5.94 9.96 -8.83
C CYS A 27 4.83 10.73 -8.11
N CYS A 28 4.31 10.21 -7.02
CA CYS A 28 3.18 10.82 -6.32
C CYS A 28 3.52 11.35 -4.93
N ASP A 29 4.79 11.48 -4.63
CA ASP A 29 5.30 11.98 -3.34
C ASP A 29 4.69 11.25 -2.14
N ALA A 30 4.60 9.92 -2.24
CA ALA A 30 4.11 9.07 -1.16
C ALA A 30 5.28 8.48 -0.38
N SER A 31 5.06 8.22 0.91
CA SER A 31 5.97 7.42 1.71
C SER A 31 5.62 5.94 1.54
N LEU A 32 6.62 5.09 1.62
CA LEU A 32 6.44 3.64 1.48
C LEU A 32 6.89 2.94 2.77
N TYR A 33 6.01 2.15 3.36
CA TYR A 33 6.30 1.36 4.54
C TYR A 33 6.25 -0.12 4.18
N LEU A 34 7.34 -0.82 4.49
CA LEU A 34 7.44 -2.27 4.30
C LEU A 34 7.35 -2.92 5.68
N VAL A 35 6.27 -3.65 5.92
CA VAL A 35 5.90 -4.13 7.24
C VAL A 35 6.04 -5.64 7.33
N GLY A 36 6.66 -6.10 8.41
CA GLY A 36 6.78 -7.53 8.72
C GLY A 36 7.85 -8.22 7.90
N LYS A 37 7.68 -9.51 7.69
CA LYS A 37 8.64 -10.33 6.98
C LYS A 37 8.47 -10.19 5.47
N LEU A 38 9.56 -9.81 4.78
CA LEU A 38 9.55 -9.72 3.33
C LEU A 38 9.85 -11.08 2.69
N GLY A 39 9.20 -11.38 1.58
CA GLY A 39 9.45 -12.59 0.81
C GLY A 39 10.70 -12.52 -0.07
N PHE A 40 11.51 -11.46 0.07
CA PHE A 40 12.70 -11.21 -0.73
C PHE A 40 13.67 -10.33 0.05
N SER A 41 14.90 -10.20 -0.46
CA SER A 41 15.88 -9.27 0.11
C SER A 41 15.76 -7.91 -0.58
N LEU A 42 15.91 -6.82 0.19
CA LEU A 42 15.97 -5.47 -0.40
C LEU A 42 17.21 -5.25 -1.27
N SER A 43 18.22 -6.09 -1.10
CA SER A 43 19.40 -6.10 -1.98
C SER A 43 19.22 -7.00 -3.21
N ASP A 44 18.06 -7.64 -3.34
CA ASP A 44 17.76 -8.51 -4.49
C ASP A 44 17.84 -7.73 -5.80
N LYS A 45 18.45 -8.38 -6.81
CA LYS A 45 18.65 -7.75 -8.11
C LYS A 45 17.35 -7.35 -8.81
N TYR A 46 16.27 -8.10 -8.59
CA TYR A 46 14.97 -7.79 -9.21
C TYR A 46 14.34 -6.57 -8.57
N THR A 47 14.45 -6.43 -7.25
CA THR A 47 14.00 -5.25 -6.54
C THR A 47 14.76 -4.02 -7.05
N LYS A 48 16.08 -4.13 -7.16
CA LYS A 48 16.92 -3.04 -7.65
C LYS A 48 16.61 -2.67 -9.10
N ARG A 49 16.43 -3.65 -9.98
CA ARG A 49 16.10 -3.40 -11.39
C ARG A 49 14.78 -2.66 -11.55
N ALA A 50 13.77 -3.03 -10.74
CA ALA A 50 12.45 -2.44 -10.84
C ALA A 50 12.40 -1.02 -10.30
N GLY A 51 13.19 -0.71 -9.26
CA GLY A 51 13.08 0.55 -8.54
C GLY A 51 14.37 1.27 -8.21
N LEU A 52 15.53 0.82 -8.71
CA LEU A 52 16.82 1.34 -8.29
C LEU A 52 16.94 2.86 -8.44
N ASP A 53 16.53 3.40 -9.57
CA ASP A 53 16.65 4.84 -9.87
C ASP A 53 15.72 5.69 -9.00
N TYR A 54 14.75 5.09 -8.36
CA TYR A 54 13.73 5.77 -7.56
C TYR A 54 13.89 5.52 -6.07
N TRP A 55 14.67 4.51 -5.68
CA TRP A 55 14.80 4.06 -4.30
C TRP A 55 15.29 5.18 -3.38
N ASP A 56 16.28 5.95 -3.84
CA ASP A 56 16.86 7.03 -3.04
C ASP A 56 15.96 8.26 -2.97
N SER A 57 14.99 8.40 -3.86
CA SER A 57 14.08 9.54 -3.88
C SER A 57 12.77 9.29 -3.15
N VAL A 58 12.62 8.11 -2.56
CA VAL A 58 11.41 7.70 -1.84
C VAL A 58 11.74 7.50 -0.37
N ASP A 59 10.87 8.00 0.51
CA ASP A 59 10.96 7.73 1.94
C ASP A 59 10.47 6.30 2.18
N ILE A 60 11.41 5.34 2.27
CA ILE A 60 11.10 3.93 2.48
C ILE A 60 11.49 3.55 3.91
N GLN A 61 10.53 3.06 4.67
CA GLN A 61 10.74 2.65 6.05
C GLN A 61 10.38 1.19 6.27
N ARG A 62 11.21 0.51 7.07
CA ARG A 62 10.95 -0.85 7.53
C ARG A 62 10.30 -0.79 8.90
N VAL A 63 9.23 -1.56 9.08
CA VAL A 63 8.49 -1.63 10.35
C VAL A 63 8.27 -3.09 10.72
N GLU A 64 8.44 -3.43 11.99
CA GLU A 64 8.32 -4.81 12.46
C GLU A 64 6.90 -5.35 12.35
N SER A 65 5.91 -4.55 12.72
CA SER A 65 4.52 -5.00 12.69
C SER A 65 3.59 -3.87 12.29
N LEU A 66 2.44 -4.24 11.73
CA LEU A 66 1.42 -3.28 11.36
C LEU A 66 0.79 -2.64 12.61
N ASP A 67 0.62 -3.41 13.67
CA ASP A 67 0.06 -2.86 14.92
C ASP A 67 0.96 -1.77 15.50
N GLU A 68 2.27 -1.93 15.42
CA GLU A 68 3.22 -0.89 15.86
C GLU A 68 3.08 0.38 15.01
N LEU A 69 2.91 0.23 13.71
CA LEU A 69 2.74 1.36 12.81
C LEU A 69 1.44 2.11 13.12
N ILE A 70 0.36 1.39 13.32
CA ILE A 70 -0.94 1.97 13.69
C ILE A 70 -0.83 2.72 15.02
N GLU A 71 -0.21 2.11 16.01
CA GLU A 71 -0.03 2.70 17.34
C GLU A 71 0.80 3.99 17.28
N ALA A 72 1.82 4.01 16.45
CA ALA A 72 2.69 5.18 16.29
C ALA A 72 2.01 6.32 15.52
N ASN A 73 0.88 6.07 14.87
CA ASN A 73 0.18 7.04 14.02
C ASN A 73 -1.31 7.08 14.33
N LYS A 74 -1.67 7.17 15.59
CA LYS A 74 -3.06 7.15 16.06
C LYS A 74 -3.94 8.25 15.49
N ASP A 75 -3.35 9.38 15.13
CA ASP A 75 -4.09 10.53 14.60
C ASP A 75 -4.38 10.39 13.10
N SER A 76 -3.80 9.40 12.44
CA SER A 76 -4.02 9.13 11.04
C SER A 76 -5.05 8.02 10.85
N THR A 77 -5.74 8.04 9.72
CA THR A 77 -6.69 6.99 9.37
C THR A 77 -5.97 5.93 8.53
N PHE A 78 -6.19 4.66 8.86
CA PHE A 78 -5.68 3.53 8.11
C PHE A 78 -6.83 2.87 7.36
N TYR A 79 -6.65 2.70 6.06
CA TYR A 79 -7.58 1.97 5.19
C TYR A 79 -6.92 0.66 4.77
N TYR A 80 -7.71 -0.40 4.69
CA TYR A 80 -7.20 -1.75 4.41
C TYR A 80 -7.81 -2.27 3.11
N LEU A 81 -6.98 -2.50 2.10
CA LEU A 81 -7.42 -3.02 0.81
C LEU A 81 -7.65 -4.53 0.91
N THR A 82 -8.84 -4.97 0.55
CA THR A 82 -9.22 -6.37 0.62
C THR A 82 -10.32 -6.67 -0.39
N THR A 83 -10.42 -7.93 -0.79
CA THR A 83 -11.55 -8.40 -1.61
C THR A 83 -12.75 -8.84 -0.75
N LYS A 84 -12.63 -8.73 0.58
CA LYS A 84 -13.61 -9.27 1.54
C LYS A 84 -14.59 -8.22 2.07
N THR A 85 -14.75 -7.12 1.36
CA THR A 85 -15.69 -6.07 1.73
C THR A 85 -16.39 -5.57 0.47
N ASN A 86 -17.53 -4.91 0.65
CA ASN A 86 -18.27 -4.29 -0.45
C ASN A 86 -18.09 -2.76 -0.51
N ARG A 87 -17.40 -2.18 0.47
CA ARG A 87 -17.16 -0.74 0.49
C ARG A 87 -16.08 -0.39 -0.54
N LEU A 88 -16.42 0.42 -1.53
CA LEU A 88 -15.48 0.77 -2.59
C LEU A 88 -14.46 1.80 -2.11
N TYR A 89 -13.23 1.70 -2.63
CA TYR A 89 -12.20 2.69 -2.35
C TYR A 89 -12.61 4.10 -2.79
N THR A 90 -13.54 4.20 -3.73
CA THR A 90 -14.08 5.48 -4.21
C THR A 90 -15.17 6.05 -3.29
N ASP A 91 -15.66 5.26 -2.33
CA ASP A 91 -16.70 5.70 -1.40
C ASP A 91 -16.14 6.42 -0.17
N VAL A 92 -14.82 6.47 -0.03
CA VAL A 92 -14.18 7.11 1.12
C VAL A 92 -13.55 8.44 0.73
N GLU A 93 -13.52 9.34 1.68
CA GLU A 93 -12.86 10.64 1.53
C GLU A 93 -11.50 10.55 2.19
N PHE A 94 -10.45 10.61 1.37
CA PHE A 94 -9.07 10.52 1.86
C PHE A 94 -8.57 11.88 2.31
N ASN A 95 -7.80 11.89 3.38
CA ASN A 95 -7.18 13.10 3.92
C ASN A 95 -5.67 12.98 3.85
N GLU A 96 -4.98 14.11 3.98
CA GLU A 96 -3.53 14.11 4.04
C GLU A 96 -3.04 13.24 5.18
N ASN A 97 -1.94 12.55 4.95
CA ASN A 97 -1.30 11.66 5.91
C ASN A 97 -2.10 10.39 6.25
N ASP A 98 -3.10 10.06 5.47
CA ASP A 98 -3.77 8.76 5.61
C ASP A 98 -2.85 7.63 5.15
N PHE A 99 -3.06 6.46 5.70
CA PHE A 99 -2.32 5.24 5.38
C PHE A 99 -3.23 4.28 4.63
N ILE A 100 -2.72 3.70 3.55
CA ILE A 100 -3.44 2.67 2.82
C ILE A 100 -2.61 1.40 2.83
N VAL A 101 -3.19 0.33 3.36
CA VAL A 101 -2.51 -0.93 3.65
C VAL A 101 -2.92 -1.99 2.64
N PHE A 102 -1.92 -2.61 2.03
CA PHE A 102 -2.09 -3.68 1.04
C PHE A 102 -1.47 -4.96 1.58
N GLY A 103 -2.14 -6.08 1.36
CA GLY A 103 -1.65 -7.39 1.81
C GLY A 103 -0.69 -8.04 0.84
N PRO A 104 -0.05 -9.14 1.27
CA PRO A 104 0.83 -9.92 0.41
C PRO A 104 0.07 -10.51 -0.77
N GLU A 105 0.80 -10.69 -1.87
CA GLU A 105 0.21 -11.04 -3.17
C GLU A 105 -0.59 -12.35 -3.16
N SER A 106 -0.15 -13.34 -2.39
CA SER A 106 -0.78 -14.67 -2.44
C SER A 106 -1.92 -14.90 -1.45
N ARG A 107 -2.05 -14.08 -0.39
CA ARG A 107 -2.99 -14.38 0.69
C ARG A 107 -3.77 -13.21 1.25
N GLY A 108 -3.43 -11.98 0.88
CA GLY A 108 -4.10 -10.80 1.41
C GLY A 108 -3.78 -10.52 2.88
N LEU A 109 -4.46 -9.54 3.44
CA LEU A 109 -4.26 -9.12 4.83
C LEU A 109 -4.87 -10.10 5.82
N PRO A 110 -4.32 -10.18 7.05
CA PRO A 110 -4.95 -10.92 8.13
C PRO A 110 -6.37 -10.44 8.42
N GLU A 111 -7.20 -11.36 8.90
CA GLU A 111 -8.63 -11.12 9.12
C GLU A 111 -8.91 -9.97 10.09
N LYS A 112 -8.05 -9.76 11.07
CA LYS A 112 -8.22 -8.66 12.02
C LYS A 112 -8.22 -7.28 11.33
N TYR A 113 -7.60 -7.17 10.15
CA TYR A 113 -7.59 -5.92 9.39
C TYR A 113 -8.69 -5.90 8.34
N THR A 114 -8.98 -7.03 7.70
CA THR A 114 -10.02 -7.09 6.68
C THR A 114 -11.42 -6.94 7.26
N GLY A 115 -11.59 -7.22 8.55
CA GLY A 115 -12.86 -7.01 9.26
C GLY A 115 -13.02 -5.61 9.83
N ASP A 116 -12.04 -4.73 9.65
CA ASP A 116 -12.10 -3.37 10.17
C ASP A 116 -13.12 -2.53 9.38
N LYS A 117 -13.70 -1.53 10.05
CA LYS A 117 -14.66 -0.61 9.42
C LYS A 117 -14.07 0.15 8.23
N ASN A 118 -12.75 0.28 8.19
CA ASN A 118 -12.03 0.99 7.13
C ASN A 118 -11.50 0.06 6.04
N ALA A 119 -11.99 -1.18 5.98
CA ALA A 119 -11.71 -2.07 4.86
C ALA A 119 -12.40 -1.55 3.60
N VAL A 120 -11.66 -1.49 2.50
CA VAL A 120 -12.18 -1.01 1.21
C VAL A 120 -11.71 -1.95 0.10
N THR A 121 -12.39 -1.90 -1.03
CA THR A 121 -12.09 -2.79 -2.14
C THR A 121 -12.07 -2.04 -3.47
N ILE A 122 -11.35 -2.62 -4.43
CA ILE A 122 -11.40 -2.20 -5.83
C ILE A 122 -12.38 -3.14 -6.53
N PRO A 123 -13.39 -2.61 -7.23
CA PRO A 123 -14.36 -3.49 -7.89
C PRO A 123 -13.70 -4.30 -9.00
N MET A 124 -14.11 -5.55 -9.11
CA MET A 124 -13.63 -6.47 -10.13
C MET A 124 -14.81 -7.19 -10.74
N LYS A 125 -14.63 -7.64 -11.99
CA LYS A 125 -15.60 -8.49 -12.64
C LYS A 125 -15.82 -9.77 -11.83
N GLU A 126 -17.06 -10.19 -11.73
CA GLU A 126 -17.41 -11.43 -11.03
C GLU A 126 -16.60 -12.61 -11.56
N GLY A 127 -16.12 -13.45 -10.65
CA GLY A 127 -15.31 -14.62 -10.98
C GLY A 127 -13.81 -14.39 -10.94
N GLN A 128 -13.36 -13.15 -10.87
CA GLN A 128 -11.94 -12.84 -10.74
C GLN A 128 -11.53 -12.81 -9.27
N ARG A 129 -10.25 -13.14 -8.98
CA ARG A 129 -9.76 -13.26 -7.60
C ARG A 129 -9.13 -12.01 -7.05
N SER A 130 -8.22 -11.42 -7.83
CA SER A 130 -7.45 -10.27 -7.36
C SER A 130 -6.79 -9.56 -8.54
N LEU A 131 -6.43 -8.31 -8.30
CA LEU A 131 -5.59 -7.54 -9.21
C LEU A 131 -4.13 -7.69 -8.78
N ASN A 132 -3.22 -7.50 -9.73
CA ASN A 132 -1.80 -7.40 -9.43
C ASN A 132 -1.59 -6.31 -8.36
N LEU A 133 -0.70 -6.57 -7.39
CA LEU A 133 -0.49 -5.67 -6.26
C LEU A 133 -0.08 -4.26 -6.70
N SER A 134 0.90 -4.14 -7.60
CA SER A 134 1.35 -2.81 -8.03
C SER A 134 0.26 -2.04 -8.77
N ASN A 135 -0.59 -2.74 -9.53
CA ASN A 135 -1.75 -2.11 -10.17
C ASN A 135 -2.76 -1.61 -9.14
N SER A 136 -3.03 -2.41 -8.11
CA SER A 136 -3.94 -2.02 -7.02
C SER A 136 -3.45 -0.76 -6.32
N VAL A 137 -2.16 -0.71 -6.02
CA VAL A 137 -1.58 0.46 -5.35
C VAL A 137 -1.71 1.71 -6.24
N ALA A 138 -1.44 1.58 -7.54
CA ALA A 138 -1.54 2.70 -8.47
C ALA A 138 -2.98 3.23 -8.56
N ILE A 139 -3.95 2.33 -8.64
CA ILE A 139 -5.37 2.71 -8.73
C ILE A 139 -5.77 3.53 -7.51
N VAL A 140 -5.47 3.05 -6.32
CA VAL A 140 -5.89 3.72 -5.09
C VAL A 140 -5.09 4.99 -4.85
N ALA A 141 -3.78 4.98 -5.11
CA ALA A 141 -2.94 6.16 -4.96
C ALA A 141 -3.45 7.32 -5.82
N TYR A 142 -3.84 7.05 -7.05
CA TYR A 142 -4.33 8.10 -7.95
C TYR A 142 -5.76 8.51 -7.66
N GLU A 143 -6.54 7.72 -6.96
CA GLU A 143 -7.81 8.19 -6.42
C GLU A 143 -7.56 9.21 -5.29
N VAL A 144 -6.58 8.97 -4.43
CA VAL A 144 -6.20 9.94 -3.39
C VAL A 144 -5.76 11.26 -4.04
N ILE A 145 -4.94 11.18 -5.08
CA ILE A 145 -4.47 12.36 -5.82
C ILE A 145 -5.64 13.09 -6.49
N ARG A 146 -6.59 12.35 -7.07
CA ARG A 146 -7.77 12.96 -7.68
C ARG A 146 -8.54 13.78 -6.65
N GLN A 147 -8.68 13.26 -5.44
CA GLN A 147 -9.41 13.95 -4.37
C GLN A 147 -8.64 15.15 -3.81
N ASN A 148 -7.35 15.01 -3.59
CA ASN A 148 -6.57 15.97 -2.80
C ASN A 148 -5.53 16.77 -3.60
N GLY A 149 -5.28 16.39 -4.84
CA GLY A 149 -4.22 16.98 -5.65
C GLY A 149 -2.86 16.39 -5.31
N LEU A 150 -1.90 16.73 -6.10
CA LEU A 150 -0.52 16.24 -5.94
C LEU A 150 0.27 17.17 -5.02
#